data_46129412947ab29b6eb0ba55515f0daf
#
_entry.id   46129412947ab29b6eb0ba55515f0daf
#
_cell.length_a   1.000
_cell.length_b   1.000
_cell.length_c   1.000
_cell.angle_alpha   90.00
_cell.angle_beta   90.00
_cell.angle_gamma   90.00
#
_symmetry.space_group_name_H-M   'P 1'
#
loop_
_entity.id
_entity.type
_entity.pdbx_description
1 polymer ?
#
loop_
_entity_poly.entity_id
_entity_poly.type
_entity_poly.pdbx_seq_one_letter_code
_entity_poly.pdbx_strand_id
1 'polypeptide(L)'
;MNKLTLKSCLARTDELGVEIVGDVSYRGECNKEDGELATLHQKITFNFPEYAHLAFHVPNEFTADKSKGNAKFAHIAKRKAKGVKNGMCDYVVLPIRLGAPPFLCEMKRRDISLSLKTAKNKLHYLEQIELLASQKQHGAIAFVSLGADYAYQKFIEYVEKWK
;
A
#
# COMPACT_ATOMS: atom_id res chain seq x y z
N MET A 1 25.10 10.42 10.78
CA MET A 1 23.74 10.04 10.34
C MET A 1 23.84 8.82 9.43
N ASN A 2 23.30 7.70 9.82
CA ASN A 2 23.29 6.51 8.97
C ASN A 2 22.43 6.76 7.72
N LYS A 3 23.04 6.58 6.55
CA LYS A 3 22.37 6.74 5.26
C LYS A 3 21.25 5.71 5.13
N LEU A 4 20.01 6.15 4.93
CA LEU A 4 18.86 5.28 4.72
C LEU A 4 19.02 4.46 3.43
N THR A 5 19.10 3.14 3.56
CA THR A 5 19.34 2.19 2.46
C THR A 5 18.11 1.32 2.20
N LEU A 6 18.06 0.65 1.05
CA LEU A 6 17.02 -0.37 0.79
C LEU A 6 17.07 -1.46 1.88
N LYS A 7 18.27 -1.94 2.21
CA LYS A 7 18.45 -2.98 3.24
C LYS A 7 17.89 -2.56 4.60
N SER A 8 18.13 -1.30 5.02
CA SER A 8 17.59 -0.81 6.31
C SER A 8 16.05 -0.66 6.28
N CYS A 9 15.45 -0.33 5.13
CA CYS A 9 14.00 -0.31 4.98
C CYS A 9 13.40 -1.73 5.11
N LEU A 10 13.99 -2.71 4.45
CA LEU A 10 13.54 -4.10 4.53
C LEU A 10 13.69 -4.68 5.94
N ALA A 11 14.83 -4.42 6.59
CA ALA A 11 15.05 -4.83 7.99
C ALA A 11 14.00 -4.21 8.93
N ARG A 12 13.67 -2.93 8.75
CA ARG A 12 12.64 -2.27 9.55
C ARG A 12 11.25 -2.86 9.31
N THR A 13 10.94 -3.26 8.08
CA THR A 13 9.68 -3.93 7.75
C THR A 13 9.54 -5.26 8.50
N ASP A 14 10.61 -6.05 8.52
CA ASP A 14 10.68 -7.32 9.25
C ASP A 14 10.56 -7.12 10.77
N GLU A 15 11.30 -6.16 11.35
CA GLU A 15 11.21 -5.79 12.77
C GLU A 15 9.78 -5.42 13.20
N LEU A 16 9.03 -4.74 12.34
CA LEU A 16 7.64 -4.35 12.58
C LEU A 16 6.65 -5.50 12.35
N GLY A 17 7.11 -6.66 11.87
CA GLY A 17 6.27 -7.80 11.57
C GLY A 17 5.31 -7.58 10.40
N VAL A 18 5.62 -6.64 9.50
CA VAL A 18 4.86 -6.42 8.27
C VAL A 18 5.38 -7.38 7.20
N GLU A 19 4.49 -8.20 6.65
CA GLU A 19 4.83 -9.14 5.59
C GLU A 19 5.10 -8.41 4.27
N ILE A 20 6.16 -8.80 3.56
CA ILE A 20 6.37 -8.44 2.15
C ILE A 20 6.11 -9.69 1.32
N VAL A 21 5.09 -9.65 0.47
CA VAL A 21 4.77 -10.73 -0.46
C VAL A 21 5.41 -10.47 -1.81
N GLY A 22 6.25 -11.41 -2.23
CA GLY A 22 7.00 -11.35 -3.46
C GLY A 22 8.50 -11.54 -3.26
N ASP A 23 9.25 -11.53 -4.36
CA ASP A 23 10.70 -11.71 -4.34
C ASP A 23 11.42 -10.36 -4.18
N VAL A 24 11.89 -10.07 -2.97
CA VAL A 24 12.63 -8.83 -2.65
C VAL A 24 13.99 -8.73 -3.37
N SER A 25 14.49 -9.84 -3.90
CA SER A 25 15.75 -9.89 -4.66
C SER A 25 15.56 -9.62 -6.16
N TYR A 26 14.31 -9.65 -6.66
CA TYR A 26 14.03 -9.41 -8.07
C TYR A 26 14.56 -8.05 -8.52
N ARG A 27 15.25 -8.06 -9.66
CA ARG A 27 15.74 -6.86 -10.36
C ARG A 27 15.45 -7.04 -11.83
N GLY A 28 14.72 -6.09 -12.42
CA GLY A 28 14.38 -6.18 -13.83
C GLY A 28 13.20 -5.31 -14.23
N GLU A 29 12.72 -5.54 -15.44
CA GLU A 29 11.57 -4.83 -15.98
C GLU A 29 10.30 -5.18 -15.20
N CYS A 30 9.55 -4.17 -14.85
CA CYS A 30 8.27 -4.31 -14.17
C CYS A 30 7.40 -3.08 -14.37
N ASN A 31 6.11 -3.24 -14.19
CA ASN A 31 5.16 -2.14 -14.24
C ASN A 31 5.44 -1.09 -13.14
N LYS A 32 4.89 0.11 -13.35
CA LYS A 32 4.78 1.10 -12.29
C LYS A 32 3.69 0.69 -11.29
N GLU A 33 3.74 1.23 -10.08
CA GLU A 33 2.77 0.94 -9.00
C GLU A 33 1.31 1.16 -9.45
N ASP A 34 1.03 2.24 -10.17
CA ASP A 34 -0.33 2.50 -10.73
C ASP A 34 -0.81 1.41 -11.68
N GLY A 35 0.08 0.88 -12.52
CA GLY A 35 -0.25 -0.24 -13.41
C GLY A 35 -0.52 -1.53 -12.65
N GLU A 36 0.23 -1.78 -11.59
CA GLU A 36 0.01 -2.92 -10.70
C GLU A 36 -1.33 -2.78 -9.94
N LEU A 37 -1.65 -1.59 -9.44
CA LEU A 37 -2.93 -1.31 -8.77
C LEU A 37 -4.13 -1.50 -9.72
N ALA A 38 -4.02 -1.00 -10.95
CA ALA A 38 -5.06 -1.20 -11.97
C ALA A 38 -5.26 -2.69 -12.28
N THR A 39 -4.17 -3.44 -12.40
CA THR A 39 -4.20 -4.89 -12.66
C THR A 39 -4.85 -5.64 -11.50
N LEU A 40 -4.49 -5.32 -10.24
CA LEU A 40 -5.11 -5.91 -9.06
C LEU A 40 -6.61 -5.65 -9.03
N HIS A 41 -7.01 -4.40 -9.22
CA HIS A 41 -8.42 -4.02 -9.19
C HIS A 41 -9.23 -4.73 -10.28
N GLN A 42 -8.70 -4.81 -11.50
CA GLN A 42 -9.34 -5.56 -12.59
C GLN A 42 -9.51 -7.04 -12.27
N LYS A 43 -8.47 -7.69 -11.73
CA LYS A 43 -8.54 -9.11 -11.33
C LYS A 43 -9.60 -9.36 -10.25
N ILE A 44 -9.67 -8.49 -9.24
CA ILE A 44 -10.67 -8.60 -8.17
C ILE A 44 -12.07 -8.39 -8.74
N THR A 45 -12.29 -7.31 -9.49
CA THR A 45 -13.64 -6.97 -10.01
C THR A 45 -14.15 -7.98 -11.01
N PHE A 46 -13.27 -8.58 -11.82
CA PHE A 46 -13.65 -9.56 -12.81
C PHE A 46 -13.93 -10.95 -12.21
N ASN A 47 -13.07 -11.40 -11.30
CA ASN A 47 -13.17 -12.77 -10.76
C ASN A 47 -14.02 -12.86 -9.48
N PHE A 48 -14.23 -11.73 -8.78
CA PHE A 48 -15.01 -11.64 -7.54
C PHE A 48 -15.96 -10.44 -7.59
N PRO A 49 -16.88 -10.39 -8.58
CA PRO A 49 -17.75 -9.24 -8.78
C PRO A 49 -18.63 -8.94 -7.55
N GLU A 50 -18.93 -9.94 -6.73
CA GLU A 50 -19.69 -9.80 -5.48
C GLU A 50 -18.95 -8.95 -4.43
N TYR A 51 -17.62 -8.86 -4.49
CA TYR A 51 -16.81 -8.06 -3.56
C TYR A 51 -16.25 -6.78 -4.19
N ALA A 52 -16.51 -6.55 -5.48
CA ALA A 52 -15.97 -5.41 -6.21
C ALA A 52 -16.28 -4.05 -5.55
N HIS A 53 -17.49 -3.92 -4.97
CA HIS A 53 -17.93 -2.70 -4.29
C HIS A 53 -17.25 -2.45 -2.94
N LEU A 54 -16.54 -3.44 -2.39
CA LEU A 54 -15.77 -3.35 -1.14
C LEU A 54 -14.30 -3.00 -1.37
N ALA A 55 -13.83 -3.10 -2.62
CA ALA A 55 -12.44 -2.98 -3.00
C ALA A 55 -12.17 -1.65 -3.71
N PHE A 56 -11.21 -0.88 -3.24
CA PHE A 56 -10.89 0.43 -3.81
C PHE A 56 -9.45 0.86 -3.57
N HIS A 57 -8.96 1.70 -4.48
CA HIS A 57 -7.69 2.40 -4.32
C HIS A 57 -7.85 3.63 -3.42
N VAL A 58 -6.89 3.84 -2.54
CA VAL A 58 -6.78 5.05 -1.72
C VAL A 58 -5.82 6.04 -2.41
N PRO A 59 -6.30 7.14 -2.97
CA PRO A 59 -5.43 8.10 -3.63
C PRO A 59 -4.57 8.83 -2.58
N ASN A 60 -3.32 8.42 -2.47
CA ASN A 60 -2.33 9.00 -1.56
C ASN A 60 -1.56 10.15 -2.20
N GLU A 61 -1.54 10.22 -3.52
CA GLU A 61 -0.83 11.26 -4.23
C GLU A 61 -1.58 12.60 -4.13
N PHE A 62 -0.91 13.52 -3.46
CA PHE A 62 -1.21 14.93 -3.62
C PHE A 62 -0.64 15.39 -4.96
N THR A 63 -1.42 15.33 -6.02
CA THR A 63 -1.18 16.29 -7.09
C THR A 63 -1.37 17.67 -6.47
N ALA A 64 -0.24 18.23 -6.03
CA ALA A 64 -0.22 19.62 -5.63
C ALA A 64 -0.72 20.38 -6.84
N ASP A 65 -1.96 20.83 -6.77
CA ASP A 65 -2.48 21.80 -7.71
C ASP A 65 -1.40 22.85 -7.89
N LYS A 66 -1.09 23.24 -9.13
CA LYS A 66 0.01 24.16 -9.46
C LYS A 66 -0.20 25.56 -8.88
N SER A 67 -1.10 25.72 -7.92
CA SER A 67 -1.32 26.91 -7.14
C SER A 67 -0.09 27.22 -6.30
N LYS A 68 0.60 28.30 -6.65
CA LYS A 68 1.80 28.78 -5.96
C LYS A 68 1.41 29.40 -4.62
N GLY A 69 2.20 29.16 -3.55
CA GLY A 69 2.16 29.92 -2.31
C GLY A 69 1.30 29.35 -1.17
N ASN A 70 0.78 30.21 -0.31
CA ASN A 70 0.08 29.87 0.92
C ASN A 70 -1.19 29.00 0.72
N ALA A 71 -1.83 29.04 -0.44
CA ALA A 71 -2.99 28.22 -0.79
C ALA A 71 -2.68 26.70 -0.72
N LYS A 72 -1.44 26.30 -1.01
CA LYS A 72 -1.00 24.90 -0.91
C LYS A 72 -1.00 24.41 0.54
N PHE A 73 -0.49 25.21 1.47
CA PHE A 73 -0.45 24.86 2.89
C PHE A 73 -1.84 24.80 3.51
N ALA A 74 -2.71 25.75 3.14
CA ALA A 74 -4.11 25.75 3.59
C ALA A 74 -4.85 24.49 3.08
N HIS A 75 -4.63 24.06 1.84
CA HIS A 75 -5.23 22.86 1.29
C HIS A 75 -4.74 21.58 2.00
N ILE A 76 -3.45 21.48 2.29
CA ILE A 76 -2.86 20.37 3.06
C ILE A 76 -3.44 20.34 4.49
N ALA A 77 -3.51 21.49 5.17
CA ALA A 77 -4.07 21.60 6.51
C ALA A 77 -5.55 21.17 6.54
N LYS A 78 -6.34 21.61 5.56
CA LYS A 78 -7.75 21.25 5.42
C LYS A 78 -7.96 19.74 5.20
N ARG A 79 -7.08 19.09 4.43
CA ARG A 79 -7.15 17.64 4.23
C ARG A 79 -6.77 16.87 5.49
N LYS A 80 -5.71 17.28 6.19
CA LYS A 80 -5.34 16.71 7.51
C LYS A 80 -6.45 16.85 8.53
N ALA A 81 -7.11 17.99 8.58
CA ALA A 81 -8.26 18.24 9.47
C ALA A 81 -9.45 17.32 9.16
N LYS A 82 -9.60 16.85 7.91
CA LYS A 82 -10.58 15.85 7.49
C LYS A 82 -10.15 14.41 7.76
N GLY A 83 -9.03 14.19 8.45
CA GLY A 83 -8.55 12.85 8.80
C GLY A 83 -7.73 12.15 7.73
N VAL A 84 -7.29 12.83 6.67
CA VAL A 84 -6.38 12.25 5.68
C VAL A 84 -5.04 12.00 6.34
N LYS A 85 -4.63 10.74 6.39
CA LYS A 85 -3.38 10.27 6.98
C LYS A 85 -2.30 10.13 5.91
N ASN A 86 -1.07 10.57 6.23
CA ASN A 86 0.09 10.21 5.43
C ASN A 86 0.40 8.73 5.65
N GLY A 87 0.91 8.07 4.61
CA GLY A 87 1.32 6.67 4.71
C GLY A 87 0.16 5.66 4.70
N MET A 88 -1.07 6.08 4.42
CA MET A 88 -2.17 5.13 4.20
C MET A 88 -1.82 4.20 3.03
N CYS A 89 -2.17 2.91 3.15
CA CYS A 89 -1.92 1.93 2.08
C CYS A 89 -2.65 2.28 0.79
N ASP A 90 -2.16 1.74 -0.32
CA ASP A 90 -2.67 2.06 -1.66
C ASP A 90 -4.01 1.39 -1.99
N TYR A 91 -4.28 0.22 -1.43
CA TYR A 91 -5.46 -0.56 -1.76
C TYR A 91 -6.12 -1.14 -0.51
N VAL A 92 -7.43 -0.99 -0.44
CA VAL A 92 -8.26 -1.44 0.69
C VAL A 92 -9.39 -2.32 0.18
N VAL A 93 -9.62 -3.43 0.88
CA VAL A 93 -10.88 -4.18 0.79
C VAL A 93 -11.53 -4.15 2.16
N LEU A 94 -12.74 -3.63 2.23
CA LEU A 94 -13.56 -3.69 3.43
C LEU A 94 -13.89 -5.14 3.80
N PRO A 95 -14.24 -5.44 5.05
CA PRO A 95 -14.63 -6.79 5.45
C PRO A 95 -15.70 -7.39 4.52
N ILE A 96 -15.41 -8.55 3.91
CA ILE A 96 -16.32 -9.22 2.97
C ILE A 96 -17.53 -9.86 3.66
N ARG A 97 -17.48 -10.00 4.98
CA ARG A 97 -18.58 -10.43 5.82
C ARG A 97 -18.36 -9.97 7.26
N LEU A 98 -19.38 -10.07 8.07
CA LEU A 98 -19.27 -9.78 9.51
C LEU A 98 -18.23 -10.70 10.17
N GLY A 99 -17.29 -10.10 10.88
CA GLY A 99 -16.17 -10.78 11.55
C GLY A 99 -14.93 -10.99 10.69
N ALA A 100 -14.98 -10.75 9.38
CA ALA A 100 -13.77 -10.73 8.56
C ALA A 100 -12.96 -9.45 8.85
N PRO A 101 -11.61 -9.52 8.84
CA PRO A 101 -10.76 -8.34 8.97
C PRO A 101 -10.76 -7.51 7.69
N PRO A 102 -10.46 -6.20 7.75
CA PRO A 102 -10.15 -5.43 6.57
C PRO A 102 -8.82 -5.91 5.95
N PHE A 103 -8.75 -5.85 4.62
CA PHE A 103 -7.58 -6.24 3.84
C PHE A 103 -6.89 -4.97 3.32
N LEU A 104 -5.63 -4.76 3.69
CA LEU A 104 -4.87 -3.54 3.46
C LEU A 104 -3.56 -3.88 2.74
N CYS A 105 -3.41 -3.39 1.53
CA CYS A 105 -2.26 -3.67 0.70
C CYS A 105 -1.53 -2.38 0.33
N GLU A 106 -0.26 -2.30 0.67
CA GLU A 106 0.68 -1.33 0.13
C GLU A 106 1.31 -1.91 -1.13
N MET A 107 1.12 -1.28 -2.26
CA MET A 107 1.64 -1.74 -3.53
C MET A 107 3.02 -1.17 -3.81
N LYS A 108 3.96 -2.02 -4.15
CA LYS A 108 5.27 -1.63 -4.66
C LYS A 108 5.53 -2.29 -6.01
N ARG A 109 6.44 -1.73 -6.77
CA ARG A 109 6.89 -2.34 -8.01
C ARG A 109 7.50 -3.72 -7.71
N ARG A 110 7.41 -4.64 -8.64
CA ARG A 110 8.03 -5.96 -8.53
C ARG A 110 9.53 -5.87 -8.21
N ASP A 111 10.23 -4.93 -8.86
CA ASP A 111 11.57 -4.50 -8.42
C ASP A 111 11.41 -3.37 -7.37
N ILE A 112 11.44 -3.74 -6.10
CA ILE A 112 11.28 -2.80 -4.98
C ILE A 112 12.36 -1.72 -4.94
N SER A 113 13.54 -1.98 -5.52
CA SER A 113 14.62 -0.98 -5.57
C SER A 113 14.24 0.25 -6.39
N LEU A 114 13.35 0.07 -7.38
CA LEU A 114 12.81 1.16 -8.19
C LEU A 114 11.77 1.99 -7.44
N SER A 115 10.98 1.37 -6.53
CA SER A 115 10.07 2.09 -5.64
C SER A 115 10.82 2.90 -4.58
N LEU A 116 11.92 2.35 -4.04
CA LEU A 116 12.71 2.94 -2.95
C LEU A 116 14.00 3.63 -3.43
N LYS A 117 13.99 4.20 -4.63
CA LYS A 117 15.16 4.77 -5.27
C LYS A 117 15.72 6.00 -4.54
N THR A 118 14.88 6.90 -4.07
CA THR A 118 15.28 8.15 -3.41
C THR A 118 15.18 8.09 -1.89
N ALA A 119 15.90 8.98 -1.20
CA ALA A 119 15.78 9.11 0.26
C ALA A 119 14.34 9.47 0.67
N LYS A 120 13.67 10.34 -0.09
CA LYS A 120 12.27 10.71 0.12
C LYS A 120 11.35 9.49 0.03
N ASN A 121 11.52 8.64 -0.99
CA ASN A 121 10.70 7.46 -1.16
C ASN A 121 10.91 6.45 -0.02
N LYS A 122 12.15 6.31 0.46
CA LYS A 122 12.47 5.45 1.60
C LYS A 122 11.83 5.95 2.90
N LEU A 123 11.88 7.26 3.16
CA LEU A 123 11.20 7.85 4.33
C LEU A 123 9.69 7.65 4.26
N HIS A 124 9.09 7.90 3.11
CA HIS A 124 7.66 7.68 2.91
C HIS A 124 7.27 6.21 3.10
N TYR A 125 8.08 5.29 2.58
CA TYR A 125 7.88 3.85 2.81
C TYR A 125 7.92 3.47 4.29
N LEU A 126 8.83 4.04 5.08
CA LEU A 126 8.88 3.80 6.52
C LEU A 126 7.61 4.28 7.23
N GLU A 127 7.06 5.44 6.86
CA GLU A 127 5.77 5.92 7.38
C GLU A 127 4.63 4.93 7.03
N GLN A 128 4.63 4.40 5.81
CA GLN A 128 3.63 3.43 5.34
C GLN A 128 3.69 2.11 6.14
N ILE A 129 4.87 1.53 6.32
CA ILE A 129 5.00 0.26 7.05
C ILE A 129 4.72 0.42 8.55
N GLU A 130 5.01 1.57 9.16
CA GLU A 130 4.65 1.85 10.56
C GLU A 130 3.12 1.91 10.73
N LEU A 131 2.42 2.54 9.79
CA LEU A 131 0.96 2.57 9.81
C LEU A 131 0.35 1.18 9.56
N LEU A 132 0.87 0.43 8.58
CA LEU A 132 0.45 -0.96 8.33
C LEU A 132 0.65 -1.86 9.56
N ALA A 133 1.79 -1.73 10.25
CA ALA A 133 2.07 -2.48 11.47
C ALA A 133 1.04 -2.16 12.56
N SER A 134 0.72 -0.89 12.77
CA SER A 134 -0.32 -0.46 13.70
C SER A 134 -1.70 -1.03 13.32
N GLN A 135 -2.07 -0.96 12.06
CA GLN A 135 -3.35 -1.49 11.56
C GLN A 135 -3.43 -3.02 11.72
N LYS A 136 -2.32 -3.73 11.50
CA LYS A 136 -2.21 -5.17 11.73
C LYS A 136 -2.42 -5.53 13.21
N GLN A 137 -1.84 -4.76 14.14
CA GLN A 137 -2.05 -4.94 15.59
C GLN A 137 -3.51 -4.76 15.99
N HIS A 138 -4.29 -3.98 15.24
CA HIS A 138 -5.72 -3.76 15.44
C HIS A 138 -6.60 -4.72 14.61
N GLY A 139 -6.02 -5.81 14.10
CA GLY A 139 -6.74 -6.92 13.50
C GLY A 139 -6.90 -6.86 11.98
N ALA A 140 -6.32 -5.89 11.29
CA ALA A 140 -6.30 -5.88 9.83
C ALA A 140 -5.34 -6.94 9.26
N ILE A 141 -5.64 -7.46 8.08
CA ILE A 141 -4.65 -8.11 7.22
C ILE A 141 -3.93 -6.99 6.48
N ALA A 142 -2.68 -6.72 6.86
CA ALA A 142 -1.91 -5.59 6.35
C ALA A 142 -0.52 -6.06 5.92
N PHE A 143 -0.14 -5.75 4.67
CA PHE A 143 1.09 -6.23 4.05
C PHE A 143 1.55 -5.31 2.92
N VAL A 144 2.79 -5.50 2.50
CA VAL A 144 3.36 -4.91 1.28
C VAL A 144 3.37 -5.96 0.19
N SER A 145 2.92 -5.61 -1.02
CA SER A 145 2.98 -6.50 -2.19
C SER A 145 3.94 -5.99 -3.25
N LEU A 146 4.76 -6.89 -3.78
CA LEU A 146 5.66 -6.62 -4.90
C LEU A 146 4.97 -7.01 -6.22
N GLY A 147 4.02 -6.17 -6.66
CA GLY A 147 3.21 -6.38 -7.85
C GLY A 147 1.83 -6.96 -7.57
N ALA A 148 0.98 -6.88 -8.58
CA ALA A 148 -0.44 -7.24 -8.51
C ALA A 148 -0.68 -8.72 -8.27
N ASP A 149 0.15 -9.60 -8.84
CA ASP A 149 -0.07 -11.05 -8.79
C ASP A 149 0.02 -11.59 -7.36
N TYR A 150 0.99 -11.12 -6.58
CA TYR A 150 1.13 -11.50 -5.17
C TYR A 150 0.00 -10.96 -4.31
N ALA A 151 -0.41 -9.69 -4.54
CA ALA A 151 -1.56 -9.11 -3.85
C ALA A 151 -2.86 -9.87 -4.18
N TYR A 152 -3.04 -10.24 -5.44
CA TYR A 152 -4.20 -11.02 -5.88
C TYR A 152 -4.23 -12.42 -5.26
N GLN A 153 -3.10 -13.11 -5.17
CA GLN A 153 -3.01 -14.39 -4.49
C GLN A 153 -3.39 -14.28 -3.01
N LYS A 154 -2.89 -13.25 -2.32
CA LYS A 154 -3.31 -12.94 -0.94
C LYS A 154 -4.80 -12.64 -0.82
N PHE A 155 -5.39 -11.99 -1.81
CA PHE A 155 -6.82 -11.75 -1.83
C PHE A 155 -7.63 -13.04 -2.00
N ILE A 156 -7.19 -13.97 -2.85
CA ILE A 156 -7.80 -15.30 -2.98
C ILE A 156 -7.78 -16.04 -1.63
N GLU A 157 -6.61 -16.10 -0.96
CA GLU A 157 -6.47 -16.73 0.36
C GLU A 157 -7.41 -16.08 1.41
N TYR A 158 -7.54 -14.75 1.36
CA TYR A 158 -8.45 -14.00 2.21
C TYR A 158 -9.90 -14.40 1.96
N VAL A 159 -10.33 -14.45 0.70
CA VAL A 159 -11.70 -14.84 0.35
C VAL A 159 -11.96 -16.30 0.76
N GLU A 160 -11.05 -17.22 0.48
CA GLU A 160 -11.20 -18.64 0.85
C GLU A 160 -11.36 -18.84 2.36
N LYS A 161 -10.65 -18.06 3.14
CA LYS A 161 -10.70 -18.12 4.61
C LYS A 161 -11.96 -17.51 5.21
N TRP A 162 -12.49 -16.46 4.59
CA TRP A 162 -13.52 -15.62 5.21
C TRP A 162 -14.86 -15.60 4.47
N LYS A 163 -14.99 -16.26 3.32
CA LYS A 163 -16.27 -16.40 2.59
C LYS A 163 -17.34 -17.21 3.35
#